data_50734d6e126ca0a6da21f3856f209b49
#
_entry.id   50734d6e126ca0a6da21f3856f209b49
#
_cell.length_a   1.000
_cell.length_b   1.000
_cell.length_c   1.000
_cell.angle_alpha   90.00
_cell.angle_beta   90.00
_cell.angle_gamma   90.00
#
_symmetry.space_group_name_H-M   'P 1'
#
loop_
_entity.id
_entity.type
_entity.pdbx_description
1 polymer ?
#
loop_
_entity_poly.entity_id
_entity_poly.type
_entity_poly.pdbx_seq_one_letter_code
_entity_poly.pdbx_strand_id
1 'polypeptide(L)'
;VSGFGAVGVTNNVTTRPSMFGAQHRLTYSNSNRTYSNRFAYTYASGERKDGWSFAASIARRIGNGQYSYVRGQYYDAWSYFLGVEKKLDEMNSLSLIALGAPTRRGVASATTQEVYDLVGSNFYNPNIGRQGGKWRNARERRNHEPIVQLSHYFSNLEKTLNINTTFSYRFGKNAYSSLNWYNAPDPRADYYRYLPSYFTRMADPNSQDGDAAAIYEELWKSDPNVRYINWDRLYEVNRGNLTTVKDASGRTLATGRKALYMIEDRHTDQREFAWATSANWLPKSWLEITG
;
A
#
# COMPACT_ATOMS: atom_id res chain seq x y z
N VAL A 1 13.79 -17.09 14.75
CA VAL A 1 13.36 -17.01 16.15
C VAL A 1 11.85 -17.04 16.16
N SER A 2 11.26 -18.11 16.69
CA SER A 2 9.82 -18.21 16.87
C SER A 2 9.43 -17.39 18.10
N GLY A 3 8.60 -16.36 17.88
CA GLY A 3 8.02 -15.59 18.99
C GLY A 3 6.95 -16.41 19.72
N PHE A 4 6.83 -16.22 21.02
CA PHE A 4 5.75 -16.77 21.82
C PHE A 4 4.41 -16.06 21.50
N GLY A 5 3.33 -16.81 21.45
CA GLY A 5 1.99 -16.26 21.60
C GLY A 5 1.23 -15.90 20.34
N ALA A 6 1.51 -16.52 19.20
CA ALA A 6 0.61 -16.40 18.05
C ALA A 6 -0.56 -17.38 18.16
N VAL A 7 -1.77 -16.87 18.15
CA VAL A 7 -2.97 -17.68 17.89
C VAL A 7 -3.02 -17.92 16.37
N GLY A 8 -2.74 -19.14 15.93
CA GLY A 8 -2.74 -19.51 14.52
C GLY A 8 -1.44 -20.14 14.04
N VAL A 9 -1.07 -19.88 12.79
CA VAL A 9 0.12 -20.44 12.14
C VAL A 9 1.31 -19.49 12.24
N THR A 10 2.46 -20.00 12.69
CA THR A 10 3.73 -19.27 12.64
C THR A 10 4.53 -19.72 11.40
N ASN A 11 4.85 -18.77 10.52
CA ASN A 11 5.78 -18.99 9.41
C ASN A 11 7.18 -18.57 9.84
N ASN A 12 8.08 -19.54 9.92
CA ASN A 12 9.51 -19.26 10.15
C ASN A 12 10.26 -19.28 8.82
N VAL A 13 10.88 -18.16 8.46
CA VAL A 13 11.64 -18.01 7.22
C VAL A 13 13.09 -17.75 7.54
N THR A 14 13.96 -18.64 7.09
CA THR A 14 15.41 -18.44 7.22
C THR A 14 15.90 -17.47 6.16
N THR A 15 16.53 -16.39 6.59
CA THR A 15 17.06 -15.32 5.72
C THR A 15 18.61 -15.25 5.76
N ARG A 16 19.27 -16.25 6.34
CA ARG A 16 20.74 -16.32 6.43
C ARG A 16 21.37 -16.46 5.03
N PRO A 17 22.26 -15.56 4.63
CA PRO A 17 22.94 -15.65 3.34
C PRO A 17 23.73 -16.96 3.11
N SER A 18 24.34 -17.52 4.15
CA SER A 18 25.11 -18.78 4.06
C SER A 18 24.24 -20.01 3.75
N MET A 19 22.93 -19.94 4.03
CA MET A 19 21.99 -21.03 3.75
C MET A 19 21.54 -21.08 2.28
N PHE A 20 21.86 -20.06 1.50
CA PHE A 20 21.57 -20.05 0.06
C PHE A 20 22.77 -20.62 -0.70
N GLY A 21 22.53 -21.60 -1.56
CA GLY A 21 23.53 -22.06 -2.52
C GLY A 21 23.92 -20.95 -3.50
N ALA A 22 25.14 -20.99 -4.04
CA ALA A 22 25.59 -20.05 -5.06
C ALA A 22 24.66 -20.09 -6.28
N GLN A 23 24.02 -18.97 -6.60
CA GLN A 23 23.03 -18.90 -7.68
C GLN A 23 22.81 -17.51 -8.26
N HIS A 24 22.42 -17.50 -9.53
CA HIS A 24 21.75 -16.40 -10.20
C HIS A 24 20.39 -16.90 -10.65
N ARG A 25 19.33 -16.20 -10.25
CA ARG A 25 17.96 -16.60 -10.60
C ARG A 25 17.19 -15.43 -11.15
N LEU A 26 16.76 -15.56 -12.41
CA LEU A 26 15.77 -14.67 -13.01
C LEU A 26 14.40 -15.34 -12.95
N THR A 27 13.39 -14.56 -12.58
CA THR A 27 12.01 -15.03 -12.53
C THR A 27 11.11 -14.02 -13.22
N TYR A 28 10.31 -14.52 -14.16
CA TYR A 28 9.18 -13.80 -14.72
C TYR A 28 7.89 -14.55 -14.37
N SER A 29 6.86 -13.82 -13.97
CA SER A 29 5.54 -14.38 -13.70
C SER A 29 4.47 -13.48 -14.26
N ASN A 30 3.48 -14.04 -14.92
CA ASN A 30 2.26 -13.37 -15.33
C ASN A 30 1.10 -13.85 -14.48
N SER A 31 0.20 -12.96 -14.13
CA SER A 31 -0.95 -13.23 -13.28
C SER A 31 -2.12 -12.34 -13.69
N ASN A 32 -3.32 -12.82 -13.55
CA ASN A 32 -4.57 -12.09 -13.79
C ASN A 32 -5.23 -11.59 -12.49
N ARG A 33 -4.47 -11.48 -11.39
CA ARG A 33 -5.01 -11.06 -10.08
C ARG A 33 -4.56 -9.63 -9.71
N THR A 34 -3.85 -9.49 -8.58
CA THR A 34 -3.42 -8.19 -8.05
C THR A 34 -2.41 -7.48 -8.97
N TYR A 35 -1.56 -8.25 -9.66
CA TYR A 35 -0.59 -7.73 -10.62
C TYR A 35 -0.65 -8.53 -11.92
N SER A 36 -0.23 -7.92 -13.01
CA SER A 36 -0.14 -8.59 -14.33
C SER A 36 1.23 -9.21 -14.53
N ASN A 37 2.28 -8.48 -14.16
CA ASN A 37 3.66 -8.91 -14.42
C ASN A 37 4.49 -8.80 -13.15
N ARG A 38 5.36 -9.79 -12.94
CA ARG A 38 6.40 -9.80 -11.92
C ARG A 38 7.73 -10.15 -12.56
N PHE A 39 8.72 -9.31 -12.32
CA PHE A 39 10.12 -9.56 -12.64
C PHE A 39 10.89 -9.66 -11.33
N ALA A 40 11.73 -10.66 -11.20
CA ALA A 40 12.58 -10.81 -10.04
C ALA A 40 13.96 -11.31 -10.43
N TYR A 41 14.98 -10.79 -9.76
CA TYR A 41 16.35 -11.27 -9.83
C TYR A 41 16.85 -11.55 -8.42
N THR A 42 17.50 -12.71 -8.26
CA THR A 42 18.11 -13.13 -7.01
C THR A 42 19.54 -13.57 -7.27
N TYR A 43 20.44 -13.09 -6.45
CA TYR A 43 21.83 -13.49 -6.39
C TYR A 43 22.14 -14.06 -5.01
N ALA A 44 22.93 -15.11 -4.96
CA ALA A 44 23.57 -15.61 -3.75
C ALA A 44 24.98 -16.11 -4.08
N SER A 45 25.94 -15.76 -3.24
CA SER A 45 27.34 -16.18 -3.41
C SER A 45 27.58 -17.61 -2.96
N GLY A 46 26.69 -18.17 -2.14
CA GLY A 46 27.03 -19.30 -1.28
C GLY A 46 28.03 -18.93 -0.19
N GLU A 47 28.44 -19.88 0.61
CA GLU A 47 29.53 -19.71 1.56
C GLU A 47 30.87 -19.70 0.83
N ARG A 48 31.62 -18.62 0.98
CA ARG A 48 32.92 -18.44 0.35
C ARG A 48 34.02 -18.95 1.26
N LYS A 49 35.19 -19.29 0.69
CA LYS A 49 36.34 -19.77 1.43
C LYS A 49 36.87 -18.81 2.51
N ASP A 50 36.62 -17.52 2.31
CA ASP A 50 36.96 -16.46 3.25
C ASP A 50 35.89 -16.27 4.35
N GLY A 51 34.88 -17.12 4.41
CA GLY A 51 33.81 -17.11 5.40
C GLY A 51 32.74 -16.02 5.17
N TRP A 52 32.78 -15.31 4.05
CA TRP A 52 31.72 -14.37 3.67
C TRP A 52 30.62 -15.06 2.86
N SER A 53 29.39 -14.64 3.08
CA SER A 53 28.24 -15.01 2.27
C SER A 53 27.40 -13.76 1.96
N PHE A 54 26.97 -13.64 0.71
CA PHE A 54 26.19 -12.51 0.24
C PHE A 54 24.91 -13.04 -0.43
N ALA A 55 23.79 -12.36 -0.18
CA ALA A 55 22.57 -12.62 -0.90
C ALA A 55 21.83 -11.31 -1.20
N ALA A 56 21.33 -11.16 -2.39
CA ALA A 56 20.54 -10.00 -2.82
C ALA A 56 19.38 -10.43 -3.68
N SER A 57 18.23 -9.81 -3.51
CA SER A 57 17.08 -10.02 -4.37
C SER A 57 16.37 -8.69 -4.61
N ILE A 58 15.93 -8.47 -5.85
CA ILE A 58 15.08 -7.36 -6.22
C ILE A 58 13.93 -7.90 -7.07
N ALA A 59 12.73 -7.42 -6.81
CA ALA A 59 11.59 -7.76 -7.65
C ALA A 59 10.67 -6.57 -7.82
N ARG A 60 9.98 -6.52 -8.97
CA ARG A 60 8.91 -5.57 -9.23
C ARG A 60 7.66 -6.31 -9.67
N ARG A 61 6.53 -5.93 -9.09
CA ARG A 61 5.19 -6.37 -9.47
C ARG A 61 4.42 -5.18 -10.01
N ILE A 62 3.91 -5.30 -11.23
CA ILE A 62 3.17 -4.23 -11.89
C ILE A 62 1.81 -4.77 -12.28
N GLY A 63 0.75 -4.09 -11.83
CA GLY A 63 -0.62 -4.29 -12.28
C GLY A 63 -1.16 -2.94 -12.76
N ASN A 64 -1.28 -2.79 -14.07
CA ASN A 64 -1.94 -1.62 -14.63
C ASN A 64 -3.44 -1.76 -14.36
N GLY A 65 -4.09 -0.73 -13.82
CA GLY A 65 -5.54 -0.69 -13.67
C GLY A 65 -6.32 -0.92 -14.97
N GLN A 66 -5.63 -1.03 -16.09
CA GLN A 66 -6.17 -1.37 -17.41
C GLN A 66 -6.58 -2.84 -17.53
N TYR A 67 -5.93 -3.75 -16.78
CA TYR A 67 -6.26 -5.18 -16.72
C TYR A 67 -7.02 -5.58 -15.45
N SER A 68 -7.27 -4.61 -14.57
CA SER A 68 -8.16 -4.81 -13.44
C SER A 68 -9.61 -4.68 -13.92
N TYR A 69 -10.49 -5.55 -13.42
CA TYR A 69 -11.93 -5.43 -13.66
C TYR A 69 -12.46 -4.07 -13.19
N VAL A 70 -11.87 -3.52 -12.12
CA VAL A 70 -12.20 -2.21 -11.58
C VAL A 70 -11.16 -1.18 -12.04
N ARG A 71 -11.59 -0.24 -12.85
CA ARG A 71 -10.73 0.83 -13.35
C ARG A 71 -10.14 1.66 -12.21
N GLY A 72 -8.85 2.00 -12.34
CA GLY A 72 -8.14 2.78 -11.32
C GLY A 72 -7.59 1.95 -10.16
N GLN A 73 -7.83 0.66 -10.11
CA GLN A 73 -7.12 -0.27 -9.24
C GLN A 73 -5.82 -0.69 -9.90
N TYR A 74 -4.79 0.10 -9.74
CA TYR A 74 -3.44 -0.28 -10.15
C TYR A 74 -2.62 -0.78 -8.95
N TYR A 75 -1.56 -1.52 -9.25
CA TYR A 75 -0.63 -2.05 -8.26
C TYR A 75 0.80 -1.88 -8.79
N ASP A 76 1.63 -1.16 -8.05
CA ASP A 76 3.06 -1.02 -8.31
C ASP A 76 3.80 -1.30 -7.01
N ALA A 77 4.55 -2.38 -6.98
CA ALA A 77 5.29 -2.80 -5.81
C ALA A 77 6.70 -3.24 -6.19
N TRP A 78 7.65 -2.72 -5.46
CA TRP A 78 9.00 -3.24 -5.43
C TRP A 78 9.18 -4.13 -4.21
N SER A 79 10.10 -5.03 -4.25
CA SER A 79 10.62 -5.72 -3.07
C SER A 79 12.12 -5.89 -3.21
N TYR A 80 12.82 -5.73 -2.12
CA TYR A 80 14.26 -5.91 -2.07
C TYR A 80 14.65 -6.68 -0.82
N PHE A 81 15.73 -7.41 -0.94
CA PHE A 81 16.41 -8.12 0.12
C PHE A 81 17.92 -7.97 -0.11
N LEU A 82 18.63 -7.64 0.93
CA LEU A 82 20.09 -7.59 0.98
C LEU A 82 20.53 -8.33 2.23
N GLY A 83 21.49 -9.22 2.10
CA GLY A 83 22.04 -9.98 3.22
C GLY A 83 23.54 -10.16 3.07
N VAL A 84 24.22 -9.99 4.18
CA VAL A 84 25.65 -10.22 4.34
C VAL A 84 25.82 -11.05 5.59
N GLU A 85 26.59 -12.12 5.52
CA GLU A 85 26.95 -12.95 6.66
C GLU A 85 28.45 -13.19 6.65
N LYS A 86 29.05 -13.12 7.84
CA LYS A 86 30.44 -13.46 8.08
C LYS A 86 30.53 -14.57 9.12
N LYS A 87 31.14 -15.67 8.76
CA LYS A 87 31.60 -16.69 9.66
C LYS A 87 32.86 -16.15 10.33
N LEU A 88 32.77 -15.88 11.63
CA LEU A 88 33.90 -15.30 12.42
C LEU A 88 34.91 -16.39 12.78
N ASP A 89 34.37 -17.55 13.19
CA ASP A 89 35.13 -18.76 13.54
C ASP A 89 34.24 -20.00 13.33
N GLU A 90 34.62 -21.17 13.83
CA GLU A 90 33.86 -22.41 13.68
C GLU A 90 32.53 -22.42 14.46
N MET A 91 32.42 -21.61 15.50
CA MET A 91 31.26 -21.54 16.39
C MET A 91 30.36 -20.32 16.15
N ASN A 92 30.93 -19.24 15.58
CA ASN A 92 30.26 -17.94 15.54
C ASN A 92 30.08 -17.41 14.13
N SER A 93 28.88 -16.92 13.85
CA SER A 93 28.56 -16.16 12.62
C SER A 93 27.76 -14.91 12.94
N LEU A 94 28.01 -13.85 12.20
CA LEU A 94 27.28 -12.58 12.27
C LEU A 94 26.61 -12.29 10.93
N SER A 95 25.32 -12.02 10.96
CA SER A 95 24.52 -11.74 9.75
C SER A 95 23.82 -10.40 9.88
N LEU A 96 23.94 -9.57 8.84
CA LEU A 96 23.19 -8.34 8.67
C LEU A 96 22.29 -8.47 7.45
N ILE A 97 21.00 -8.24 7.64
CA ILE A 97 20.04 -8.24 6.53
C ILE A 97 19.24 -6.94 6.53
N ALA A 98 18.82 -6.53 5.33
CA ALA A 98 17.88 -5.47 5.11
C ALA A 98 16.85 -5.91 4.07
N LEU A 99 15.58 -5.70 4.35
CA LEU A 99 14.50 -6.04 3.42
C LEU A 99 13.38 -5.02 3.47
N GLY A 100 12.64 -4.90 2.38
CA GLY A 100 11.49 -4.03 2.30
C GLY A 100 10.69 -4.26 1.03
N ALA A 101 9.43 -3.78 1.06
CA ALA A 101 8.49 -3.95 -0.03
C ALA A 101 7.65 -2.68 -0.24
N PRO A 102 8.24 -1.58 -0.79
CA PRO A 102 7.47 -0.40 -1.12
C PRO A 102 6.36 -0.73 -2.11
N THR A 103 5.15 -0.36 -1.74
CA THR A 103 3.93 -0.65 -2.51
C THR A 103 3.10 0.61 -2.69
N ARG A 104 2.59 0.82 -3.90
CA ARG A 104 1.59 1.82 -4.23
C ARG A 104 0.44 1.16 -4.98
N ARG A 105 -0.80 1.41 -4.54
CA ARG A 105 -1.98 0.86 -5.18
C ARG A 105 -3.14 1.84 -5.17
N GLY A 106 -3.90 1.87 -6.27
CA GLY A 106 -5.18 2.54 -6.34
C GLY A 106 -6.28 1.72 -5.65
N VAL A 107 -7.18 2.39 -4.95
CA VAL A 107 -8.26 1.77 -4.19
C VAL A 107 -9.60 2.07 -4.86
N ALA A 108 -10.45 1.06 -4.98
CA ALA A 108 -11.86 1.24 -5.31
C ALA A 108 -12.70 1.27 -4.01
N SER A 109 -13.83 1.96 -4.07
CA SER A 109 -14.85 1.95 -3.03
C SER A 109 -16.12 1.35 -3.58
N ALA A 110 -16.90 0.72 -2.71
CA ALA A 110 -18.26 0.36 -3.03
C ALA A 110 -19.11 1.61 -3.19
N THR A 111 -20.19 1.52 -3.96
CA THR A 111 -21.20 2.52 -4.15
C THR A 111 -22.60 1.89 -4.04
N THR A 112 -23.65 2.64 -4.33
CA THR A 112 -25.03 2.13 -4.25
C THR A 112 -25.37 1.26 -5.46
N GLN A 113 -26.37 0.39 -5.31
CA GLN A 113 -26.90 -0.43 -6.42
C GLN A 113 -27.40 0.45 -7.58
N GLU A 114 -28.07 1.57 -7.27
CA GLU A 114 -28.51 2.54 -8.25
C GLU A 114 -27.37 2.99 -9.18
N VAL A 115 -26.19 3.30 -8.62
CA VAL A 115 -25.03 3.71 -9.42
C VAL A 115 -24.53 2.57 -10.29
N TYR A 116 -24.50 1.34 -9.79
CA TYR A 116 -24.14 0.18 -10.60
C TYR A 116 -25.11 -0.05 -11.77
N ASP A 117 -26.39 0.13 -11.53
CA ASP A 117 -27.45 0.00 -12.55
C ASP A 117 -27.33 1.10 -13.60
N LEU A 118 -27.10 2.36 -13.19
CA LEU A 118 -26.90 3.50 -14.09
C LEU A 118 -25.66 3.34 -14.98
N VAL A 119 -24.58 2.79 -14.42
CA VAL A 119 -23.33 2.52 -15.16
C VAL A 119 -23.42 1.24 -16.01
N GLY A 120 -24.31 0.32 -15.65
CA GLY A 120 -24.45 -1.00 -16.25
C GLY A 120 -23.28 -1.94 -15.86
N SER A 121 -22.64 -1.72 -14.71
CA SER A 121 -21.48 -2.51 -14.30
C SER A 121 -21.21 -2.41 -12.79
N ASN A 122 -21.00 -3.56 -12.16
CA ASN A 122 -20.55 -3.65 -10.76
C ASN A 122 -19.06 -3.36 -10.56
N PHE A 123 -18.33 -3.06 -11.64
CA PHE A 123 -16.90 -2.73 -11.62
C PHE A 123 -16.63 -1.22 -11.64
N TYR A 124 -17.62 -0.42 -11.30
CA TYR A 124 -17.46 1.04 -11.18
C TYR A 124 -16.61 1.42 -9.96
N ASN A 125 -15.82 2.48 -10.12
CA ASN A 125 -15.00 3.05 -9.05
C ASN A 125 -15.25 4.56 -8.92
N PRO A 126 -15.91 5.03 -7.84
CA PRO A 126 -16.21 6.44 -7.64
C PRO A 126 -14.99 7.32 -7.35
N ASN A 127 -13.85 6.72 -7.02
CA ASN A 127 -12.66 7.47 -6.62
C ASN A 127 -11.81 7.97 -7.79
N ILE A 128 -12.22 7.72 -9.03
CA ILE A 128 -11.40 8.05 -10.20
C ILE A 128 -12.00 9.17 -11.04
N GLY A 129 -11.15 9.79 -11.80
CA GLY A 129 -11.52 10.76 -12.83
C GLY A 129 -10.37 10.99 -13.80
N ARG A 130 -10.64 11.71 -14.89
CA ARG A 130 -9.61 12.08 -15.85
C ARG A 130 -8.98 13.42 -15.49
N GLN A 131 -7.67 13.49 -15.63
CA GLN A 131 -6.90 14.71 -15.55
C GLN A 131 -5.88 14.72 -16.69
N GLY A 132 -5.93 15.72 -17.57
CA GLY A 132 -5.06 15.78 -18.74
C GLY A 132 -5.13 14.50 -19.59
N GLY A 133 -6.32 13.90 -19.76
CA GLY A 133 -6.53 12.67 -20.51
C GLY A 133 -6.14 11.37 -19.81
N LYS A 134 -5.48 11.41 -18.65
CA LYS A 134 -5.05 10.25 -17.86
C LYS A 134 -6.00 9.97 -16.70
N TRP A 135 -6.16 8.70 -16.37
CA TRP A 135 -6.90 8.31 -15.17
C TRP A 135 -6.12 8.63 -13.91
N ARG A 136 -6.77 9.29 -12.97
CA ARG A 136 -6.26 9.60 -11.64
C ARG A 136 -7.21 9.05 -10.60
N ASN A 137 -6.66 8.40 -9.57
CA ASN A 137 -7.42 7.92 -8.42
C ASN A 137 -7.17 8.85 -7.22
N ALA A 138 -8.23 9.25 -6.54
CA ALA A 138 -8.15 10.06 -5.33
C ALA A 138 -7.74 9.23 -4.10
N ARG A 139 -7.98 7.91 -4.15
CA ARG A 139 -7.71 6.98 -3.05
C ARG A 139 -6.57 6.04 -3.39
N GLU A 140 -5.42 6.31 -2.81
CA GLU A 140 -4.23 5.49 -2.96
C GLU A 140 -3.78 4.96 -1.59
N ARG A 141 -3.25 3.75 -1.58
CA ARG A 141 -2.47 3.25 -0.45
C ARG A 141 -1.01 3.14 -0.84
N ARG A 142 -0.15 3.64 0.03
CA ARG A 142 1.31 3.58 -0.09
C ARG A 142 1.85 3.01 1.19
N ASN A 143 2.67 1.98 1.07
CA ASN A 143 3.28 1.31 2.21
C ASN A 143 4.76 1.07 1.93
N HIS A 144 5.61 1.41 2.89
CA HIS A 144 7.01 1.04 2.90
C HIS A 144 7.51 0.96 4.35
N GLU A 145 7.64 -0.25 4.84
CA GLU A 145 8.09 -0.56 6.20
C GLU A 145 9.30 -1.50 6.13
N PRO A 146 10.50 -0.96 5.85
CA PRO A 146 11.73 -1.75 5.81
C PRO A 146 12.12 -2.27 7.20
N ILE A 147 12.81 -3.41 7.17
CA ILE A 147 13.36 -4.07 8.34
C ILE A 147 14.86 -4.24 8.12
N VAL A 148 15.63 -3.89 9.15
CA VAL A 148 17.06 -4.21 9.26
C VAL A 148 17.25 -5.12 10.45
N GLN A 149 17.99 -6.22 10.27
CA GLN A 149 18.25 -7.18 11.33
C GLN A 149 19.74 -7.48 11.41
N LEU A 150 20.26 -7.48 12.63
CA LEU A 150 21.59 -7.96 12.98
C LEU A 150 21.41 -9.21 13.82
N SER A 151 21.97 -10.33 13.37
CA SER A 151 21.84 -11.62 14.04
C SER A 151 23.21 -12.22 14.32
N HIS A 152 23.40 -12.68 15.54
CA HIS A 152 24.53 -13.50 15.94
C HIS A 152 24.09 -14.94 16.12
N TYR A 153 24.79 -15.85 15.50
CA TYR A 153 24.55 -17.30 15.58
C TYR A 153 25.76 -17.93 16.24
N PHE A 154 25.52 -18.58 17.36
CA PHE A 154 26.49 -19.40 18.06
C PHE A 154 26.09 -20.86 17.96
N SER A 155 27.05 -21.74 17.66
CA SER A 155 26.90 -23.19 17.72
C SER A 155 28.20 -23.77 18.27
N ASN A 156 28.13 -24.53 19.36
CA ASN A 156 29.30 -25.19 19.87
C ASN A 156 29.83 -26.23 18.87
N LEU A 157 31.10 -26.65 19.02
CA LEU A 157 31.77 -27.58 18.10
C LEU A 157 31.00 -28.91 17.96
N GLU A 158 30.41 -29.39 19.03
CA GLU A 158 29.60 -30.62 19.07
C GLU A 158 28.20 -30.44 18.49
N LYS A 159 27.80 -29.20 18.16
CA LYS A 159 26.45 -28.82 17.70
C LYS A 159 25.32 -29.19 18.67
N THR A 160 25.66 -29.40 19.94
CA THR A 160 24.69 -29.69 20.99
C THR A 160 24.05 -28.46 21.61
N LEU A 161 24.67 -27.29 21.44
CA LEU A 161 24.14 -25.99 21.89
C LEU A 161 24.16 -24.99 20.73
N ASN A 162 22.97 -24.48 20.41
CA ASN A 162 22.80 -23.41 19.41
C ASN A 162 22.10 -22.23 20.07
N ILE A 163 22.66 -21.04 19.93
CA ILE A 163 22.09 -19.79 20.45
C ILE A 163 21.99 -18.80 19.28
N ASN A 164 20.81 -18.25 19.08
CA ASN A 164 20.57 -17.22 18.08
C ASN A 164 20.07 -15.96 18.77
N THR A 165 20.82 -14.87 18.60
CA THR A 165 20.41 -13.55 19.12
C THR A 165 20.21 -12.60 17.94
N THR A 166 19.05 -11.96 17.88
CA THR A 166 18.67 -11.06 16.79
C THR A 166 18.20 -9.73 17.35
N PHE A 167 18.76 -8.66 16.82
CA PHE A 167 18.23 -7.30 16.94
C PHE A 167 17.57 -6.92 15.62
N SER A 168 16.37 -6.40 15.68
CA SER A 168 15.68 -5.90 14.51
C SER A 168 15.17 -4.48 14.71
N TYR A 169 15.26 -3.70 13.65
CA TYR A 169 14.70 -2.36 13.58
C TYR A 169 13.79 -2.27 12.37
N ARG A 170 12.50 -2.04 12.61
CA ARG A 170 11.49 -1.75 11.60
C ARG A 170 11.12 -0.28 11.66
N PHE A 171 11.08 0.38 10.52
CA PHE A 171 10.66 1.77 10.40
C PHE A 171 9.91 1.98 9.10
N GLY A 172 9.18 3.06 9.01
CA GLY A 172 8.53 3.39 7.73
C GLY A 172 7.17 4.04 7.87
N LYS A 173 6.46 4.05 6.74
CA LYS A 173 5.19 4.73 6.57
C LYS A 173 4.15 3.83 5.95
N ASN A 174 2.93 3.91 6.48
CA ASN A 174 1.72 3.41 5.85
C ASN A 174 0.80 4.60 5.58
N ALA A 175 0.62 4.95 4.31
CA ALA A 175 -0.10 6.14 3.90
C ALA A 175 -1.36 5.79 3.12
N TYR A 176 -2.39 6.64 3.30
CA TYR A 176 -3.67 6.53 2.63
C TYR A 176 -4.14 7.91 2.20
N SER A 177 -4.42 8.10 0.91
CA SER A 177 -4.96 9.35 0.40
C SER A 177 -6.47 9.32 0.27
N SER A 178 -7.09 10.47 0.42
CA SER A 178 -8.52 10.71 0.15
C SER A 178 -8.75 12.13 -0.33
N LEU A 179 -9.78 12.32 -1.15
CA LEU A 179 -10.24 13.65 -1.51
C LEU A 179 -11.03 14.25 -0.33
N ASN A 180 -10.72 15.49 0.02
CA ASN A 180 -11.44 16.28 1.00
C ASN A 180 -11.90 17.59 0.35
N TRP A 181 -13.11 18.02 0.70
CA TRP A 181 -13.77 19.21 0.14
C TRP A 181 -14.31 20.17 1.21
N TYR A 182 -14.03 19.91 2.49
CA TYR A 182 -14.48 20.71 3.63
C TYR A 182 -15.96 21.10 3.52
N ASN A 183 -16.24 22.40 3.38
CA ASN A 183 -17.60 22.92 3.24
C ASN A 183 -18.02 23.16 1.78
N ALA A 184 -17.22 22.73 0.82
CA ALA A 184 -17.59 22.80 -0.60
C ALA A 184 -18.57 21.68 -0.99
N PRO A 185 -19.27 21.79 -2.13
CA PRO A 185 -20.08 20.70 -2.66
C PRO A 185 -19.28 19.41 -2.84
N ASP A 186 -19.90 18.26 -2.54
CA ASP A 186 -19.26 16.96 -2.68
C ASP A 186 -18.83 16.72 -4.14
N PRO A 187 -17.54 16.48 -4.41
CA PRO A 187 -17.05 16.33 -5.78
C PRO A 187 -17.20 14.92 -6.34
N ARG A 188 -17.71 13.98 -5.54
CA ARG A 188 -17.89 12.60 -5.99
C ARG A 188 -19.13 12.49 -6.85
N ALA A 189 -19.00 11.84 -7.99
CA ALA A 189 -20.13 11.64 -8.88
C ALA A 189 -21.27 10.82 -8.24
N ASP A 190 -20.93 9.85 -7.39
CA ASP A 190 -21.88 8.98 -6.68
C ASP A 190 -22.48 9.60 -5.40
N TYR A 191 -22.29 10.90 -5.19
CA TYR A 191 -22.97 11.59 -4.08
C TYR A 191 -24.48 11.56 -4.26
N TYR A 192 -25.20 11.15 -3.22
CA TYR A 192 -26.63 10.84 -3.31
C TYR A 192 -27.50 11.96 -3.90
N ARG A 193 -27.09 13.25 -3.74
CA ARG A 193 -27.82 14.39 -4.31
C ARG A 193 -27.67 14.54 -5.83
N TYR A 194 -26.77 13.79 -6.44
CA TYR A 194 -26.56 13.79 -7.91
C TYR A 194 -27.19 12.56 -8.56
N LEU A 195 -27.93 11.74 -7.80
CA LEU A 195 -28.56 10.53 -8.28
C LEU A 195 -30.05 10.76 -8.56
N PRO A 196 -30.61 10.10 -9.58
CA PRO A 196 -32.03 10.21 -9.92
C PRO A 196 -33.00 9.97 -8.75
N SER A 197 -32.66 9.00 -7.88
CA SER A 197 -33.48 8.68 -6.70
C SER A 197 -33.64 9.83 -5.71
N TYR A 198 -32.70 10.76 -5.66
CA TYR A 198 -32.82 11.95 -4.80
C TYR A 198 -33.96 12.83 -5.27
N PHE A 199 -34.05 13.12 -6.57
CA PHE A 199 -35.10 13.96 -7.15
C PHE A 199 -36.46 13.28 -7.07
N THR A 200 -36.52 11.98 -7.31
CA THR A 200 -37.80 11.22 -7.17
C THR A 200 -38.31 11.21 -5.74
N ARG A 201 -37.46 11.16 -4.73
CA ARG A 201 -37.87 11.17 -3.31
C ARG A 201 -38.27 12.55 -2.81
N MET A 202 -37.69 13.59 -3.37
CA MET A 202 -37.92 15.00 -2.99
C MET A 202 -39.03 15.63 -3.86
N ALA A 203 -39.53 14.89 -4.87
CA ALA A 203 -40.56 15.39 -5.78
C ALA A 203 -41.85 15.71 -5.03
N ASP A 204 -42.24 16.98 -5.01
CA ASP A 204 -43.61 17.38 -4.82
C ASP A 204 -44.40 16.89 -6.07
N PRO A 205 -45.55 16.21 -5.91
CA PRO A 205 -46.39 15.79 -7.04
C PRO A 205 -46.76 16.92 -8.03
N ASN A 206 -46.63 18.19 -7.58
CA ASN A 206 -46.91 19.38 -8.40
C ASN A 206 -45.61 20.06 -8.89
N SER A 207 -44.44 19.51 -8.67
CA SER A 207 -43.15 20.08 -9.12
C SER A 207 -42.62 19.37 -10.36
N GLN A 208 -41.68 20.03 -11.07
CA GLN A 208 -40.99 19.46 -12.21
C GLN A 208 -39.80 18.57 -11.80
N ASP A 209 -39.73 18.14 -10.53
CA ASP A 209 -38.57 17.36 -10.00
C ASP A 209 -38.47 15.97 -10.65
N GLY A 210 -39.58 15.42 -11.16
CA GLY A 210 -39.58 14.19 -11.95
C GLY A 210 -38.78 14.33 -13.25
N ASP A 211 -38.83 15.49 -13.88
CA ASP A 211 -38.06 15.78 -15.09
C ASP A 211 -36.55 15.82 -14.77
N ALA A 212 -36.18 16.37 -13.59
CA ALA A 212 -34.82 16.37 -13.14
C ALA A 212 -34.26 14.95 -12.94
N ALA A 213 -35.06 14.04 -12.36
CA ALA A 213 -34.66 12.63 -12.21
C ALA A 213 -34.35 11.97 -13.56
N ALA A 214 -35.22 12.19 -14.56
CA ALA A 214 -35.05 11.65 -15.92
C ALA A 214 -33.79 12.24 -16.60
N ILE A 215 -33.57 13.55 -16.46
CA ILE A 215 -32.39 14.23 -17.00
C ILE A 215 -31.09 13.65 -16.39
N TYR A 216 -31.03 13.50 -15.05
CA TYR A 216 -29.88 12.92 -14.39
C TYR A 216 -29.64 11.46 -14.77
N GLU A 217 -30.72 10.67 -14.93
CA GLU A 217 -30.63 9.29 -15.38
C GLU A 217 -30.02 9.20 -16.79
N GLU A 218 -30.49 10.04 -17.72
CA GLU A 218 -30.00 10.10 -19.09
C GLU A 218 -28.52 10.55 -19.12
N LEU A 219 -28.16 11.57 -18.35
CA LEU A 219 -26.76 12.04 -18.23
C LEU A 219 -25.84 10.93 -17.72
N TRP A 220 -26.27 10.18 -16.70
CA TRP A 220 -25.49 9.05 -16.18
C TRP A 220 -25.30 7.94 -17.21
N LYS A 221 -26.27 7.71 -18.08
CA LYS A 221 -26.20 6.67 -19.11
C LYS A 221 -25.40 7.13 -20.34
N SER A 222 -25.58 8.38 -20.77
CA SER A 222 -25.04 8.89 -22.03
C SER A 222 -23.67 9.54 -21.90
N ASP A 223 -23.38 10.28 -20.80
CA ASP A 223 -22.11 11.00 -20.62
C ASP A 223 -21.18 10.35 -19.59
N PRO A 224 -20.12 9.66 -20.04
CA PRO A 224 -19.14 9.07 -19.14
C PRO A 224 -18.45 10.08 -18.22
N ASN A 225 -18.40 11.38 -18.55
CA ASN A 225 -17.75 12.38 -17.71
C ASN A 225 -18.55 12.68 -16.44
N VAL A 226 -19.86 12.52 -16.47
CA VAL A 226 -20.73 12.69 -15.29
C VAL A 226 -20.44 11.63 -14.22
N ARG A 227 -19.97 10.46 -14.64
CA ARG A 227 -19.73 9.29 -13.75
C ARG A 227 -18.44 9.38 -12.95
N TYR A 228 -17.60 10.40 -13.15
CA TYR A 228 -16.25 10.45 -12.59
C TYR A 228 -15.93 11.81 -12.00
N ILE A 229 -14.92 11.85 -11.11
CA ILE A 229 -14.42 13.08 -10.53
C ILE A 229 -13.91 13.99 -11.65
N ASN A 230 -14.45 15.19 -11.75
CA ASN A 230 -13.99 16.22 -12.68
C ASN A 230 -12.81 17.01 -12.06
N TRP A 231 -11.59 16.46 -12.18
CA TRP A 231 -10.39 17.07 -11.61
C TRP A 231 -10.12 18.48 -12.10
N ASP A 232 -10.36 18.74 -13.38
CA ASP A 232 -10.11 20.07 -13.98
C ASP A 232 -11.03 21.10 -13.33
N ARG A 233 -12.30 20.76 -13.12
CA ARG A 233 -13.26 21.61 -12.41
C ARG A 233 -12.84 21.88 -10.96
N LEU A 234 -12.31 20.89 -10.24
CA LEU A 234 -11.83 21.09 -8.87
C LEU A 234 -10.66 22.08 -8.82
N TYR A 235 -9.75 22.02 -9.80
CA TYR A 235 -8.67 22.98 -9.93
C TYR A 235 -9.15 24.39 -10.29
N GLU A 236 -10.13 24.51 -11.17
CA GLU A 236 -10.74 25.81 -11.52
C GLU A 236 -11.36 26.47 -10.30
N VAL A 237 -12.16 25.70 -9.53
CA VAL A 237 -12.78 26.20 -8.30
C VAL A 237 -11.72 26.68 -7.32
N ASN A 238 -10.68 25.89 -7.09
CA ASN A 238 -9.58 26.29 -6.20
C ASN A 238 -8.87 27.56 -6.65
N ARG A 239 -8.67 27.72 -7.97
CA ARG A 239 -8.04 28.94 -8.53
C ARG A 239 -8.94 30.19 -8.43
N GLY A 240 -10.25 29.99 -8.58
CA GLY A 240 -11.24 31.06 -8.52
C GLY A 240 -11.63 31.47 -7.10
N ASN A 241 -11.37 30.66 -6.09
CA ASN A 241 -11.79 30.93 -4.72
C ASN A 241 -10.87 31.94 -4.01
N LEU A 242 -11.24 33.21 -4.10
CA LEU A 242 -10.59 34.31 -3.36
C LEU A 242 -11.18 34.41 -1.94
N THR A 243 -10.32 34.42 -0.95
CA THR A 243 -10.69 34.54 0.47
C THR A 243 -9.93 35.68 1.11
N THR A 244 -10.64 36.49 1.88
CA THR A 244 -10.06 37.58 2.67
C THR A 244 -10.07 37.19 4.14
N VAL A 245 -8.90 37.22 4.75
CA VAL A 245 -8.74 37.04 6.20
C VAL A 245 -8.79 38.40 6.86
N LYS A 246 -9.66 38.52 7.86
CA LYS A 246 -9.83 39.76 8.66
C LYS A 246 -9.48 39.46 10.11
N ASP A 247 -9.00 40.50 10.81
CA ASP A 247 -8.84 40.46 12.27
C ASP A 247 -10.18 40.68 13.01
N ALA A 248 -10.14 40.60 14.35
CA ALA A 248 -11.32 40.78 15.18
C ALA A 248 -11.97 42.16 15.05
N SER A 249 -11.24 43.18 14.56
CA SER A 249 -11.73 44.52 14.28
C SER A 249 -12.31 44.70 12.88
N GLY A 250 -12.31 43.65 12.07
CA GLY A 250 -12.79 43.65 10.70
C GLY A 250 -11.77 44.14 9.64
N ARG A 251 -10.53 44.49 10.07
CA ARG A 251 -9.48 44.95 9.15
C ARG A 251 -8.95 43.75 8.34
N THR A 252 -8.80 43.94 7.04
CA THR A 252 -8.21 42.93 6.15
C THR A 252 -6.74 42.71 6.49
N LEU A 253 -6.38 41.49 6.86
CA LEU A 253 -5.01 41.06 7.12
C LEU A 253 -4.34 40.54 5.82
N ALA A 254 -5.09 39.75 5.05
CA ALA A 254 -4.59 39.19 3.81
C ALA A 254 -5.76 38.83 2.86
N THR A 255 -5.52 38.89 1.57
CA THR A 255 -6.40 38.34 0.54
C THR A 255 -5.60 37.40 -0.33
N GLY A 256 -6.12 36.20 -0.56
CA GLY A 256 -5.43 35.16 -1.31
C GLY A 256 -6.38 34.07 -1.79
N ARG A 257 -5.85 33.12 -2.52
CA ARG A 257 -6.61 31.93 -2.96
C ARG A 257 -6.60 30.87 -1.86
N LYS A 258 -7.77 30.31 -1.57
CA LYS A 258 -7.94 29.22 -0.60
C LYS A 258 -8.44 27.97 -1.35
N ALA A 259 -7.72 26.85 -1.23
CA ALA A 259 -8.19 25.60 -1.76
C ALA A 259 -9.43 25.11 -1.01
N LEU A 260 -10.47 24.72 -1.75
CA LEU A 260 -11.67 24.07 -1.25
C LEU A 260 -11.57 22.55 -1.39
N TYR A 261 -10.92 22.09 -2.45
CA TYR A 261 -10.71 20.67 -2.74
C TYR A 261 -9.25 20.32 -2.61
N MET A 262 -8.95 19.35 -1.76
CA MET A 262 -7.57 18.92 -1.48
C MET A 262 -7.48 17.40 -1.42
N ILE A 263 -6.32 16.87 -1.75
CA ILE A 263 -5.98 15.49 -1.42
C ILE A 263 -5.33 15.49 -0.05
N GLU A 264 -5.98 14.84 0.90
CA GLU A 264 -5.37 14.50 2.18
C GLU A 264 -4.50 13.27 2.02
N ASP A 265 -3.36 13.28 2.68
CA ASP A 265 -2.47 12.15 2.80
C ASP A 265 -2.31 11.82 4.29
N ARG A 266 -3.05 10.81 4.74
CA ARG A 266 -3.00 10.34 6.12
C ARG A 266 -1.99 9.22 6.20
N HIS A 267 -0.99 9.37 7.06
CA HIS A 267 0.01 8.35 7.24
C HIS A 267 0.26 8.03 8.72
N THR A 268 0.65 6.80 8.94
CA THR A 268 1.12 6.31 10.23
C THR A 268 2.59 5.97 10.06
N ASP A 269 3.43 6.66 10.82
CA ASP A 269 4.86 6.40 10.86
C ASP A 269 5.11 5.41 11.99
N GLN A 270 5.86 4.36 11.70
CA GLN A 270 6.23 3.33 12.68
C GLN A 270 7.73 3.31 12.90
N ARG A 271 8.11 3.05 14.15
CA ARG A 271 9.47 2.72 14.55
C ARG A 271 9.40 1.65 15.62
N GLU A 272 10.02 0.53 15.39
CA GLU A 272 9.99 -0.61 16.28
C GLU A 272 11.38 -1.20 16.41
N PHE A 273 11.82 -1.41 17.63
CA PHE A 273 13.01 -2.17 17.96
C PHE A 273 12.58 -3.47 18.62
N ALA A 274 13.12 -4.57 18.17
CA ALA A 274 12.91 -5.85 18.80
C ALA A 274 14.25 -6.55 19.02
N TRP A 275 14.31 -7.22 20.15
CA TRP A 275 15.41 -8.11 20.51
C TRP A 275 14.82 -9.47 20.84
N ALA A 276 15.42 -10.51 20.29
CA ALA A 276 15.04 -11.87 20.57
C ALA A 276 16.29 -12.75 20.69
N THR A 277 16.29 -13.62 21.67
CA THR A 277 17.30 -14.68 21.82
C THR A 277 16.57 -16.00 21.92
N SER A 278 17.06 -17.01 21.21
CA SER A 278 16.60 -18.38 21.36
C SER A 278 17.80 -19.31 21.57
N ALA A 279 17.63 -20.30 22.41
CA ALA A 279 18.62 -21.33 22.66
C ALA A 279 18.00 -22.70 22.40
N ASN A 280 18.76 -23.57 21.78
CA ASN A 280 18.45 -24.98 21.64
C ASN A 280 19.62 -25.78 22.20
N TRP A 281 19.36 -26.60 23.18
CA TRP A 281 20.38 -27.39 23.86
C TRP A 281 19.98 -28.89 23.90
N LEU A 282 20.87 -29.71 23.43
CA LEU A 282 20.78 -31.19 23.39
C LEU A 282 21.79 -31.78 24.37
N PRO A 283 21.52 -31.75 25.71
CA PRO A 283 22.44 -32.29 26.70
C PRO A 283 22.62 -33.81 26.59
N LYS A 284 21.66 -34.49 26.02
CA LYS A 284 21.69 -35.93 25.72
C LYS A 284 20.94 -36.18 24.41
N SER A 285 21.26 -37.28 23.72
CA SER A 285 20.64 -37.62 22.43
C SER A 285 19.10 -37.77 22.47
N TRP A 286 18.52 -37.97 23.66
CA TRP A 286 17.08 -38.12 23.86
C TRP A 286 16.43 -36.89 24.53
N LEU A 287 17.21 -35.83 24.88
CA LEU A 287 16.68 -34.67 25.59
C LEU A 287 17.04 -33.39 24.84
N GLU A 288 16.04 -32.67 24.37
CA GLU A 288 16.14 -31.35 23.74
C GLU A 288 15.46 -30.32 24.64
N ILE A 289 16.14 -29.22 24.90
CA ILE A 289 15.64 -28.07 25.67
C ILE A 289 15.70 -26.86 24.75
N THR A 290 14.55 -26.24 24.51
CA THR A 290 14.40 -25.04 23.65
C THR A 290 13.78 -23.91 24.46
N GLY A 291 14.36 -22.70 24.36
CA GLY A 291 13.87 -21.51 25.03
C GLY A 291 14.20 -20.24 24.25
#